data_04f5f536349d89be913aa1d2015352a4
#
_entry.id   04f5f536349d89be913aa1d2015352a4
#
_cell.length_a   1.000
_cell.length_b   1.000
_cell.length_c   1.000
_cell.angle_alpha   90.00
_cell.angle_beta   90.00
_cell.angle_gamma   90.00
#
_symmetry.space_group_name_H-M   'P 1'
#
loop_
_entity.id
_entity.type
_entity.pdbx_description
1 polymer ?
#
loop_
_entity_poly.entity_id
_entity_poly.type
_entity_poly.pdbx_seq_one_letter_code
_entity_poly.pdbx_strand_id
1 'polypeptide(L)'
;MQTPKNKLVIIPTYNEIENVERIIRAVSGLEGGYHILIIDDGSPDGTAAVVKSLQPEFEDRLFLIERSGKLGLGTAYITGFKWALDKGYDYVFEMDADFSHDPADLPRLLAACEDGGADFAIGSRYADGVSVVNWPIGRIIMSYYASVYTRTVLRTKIMDSTAGFLCYSRRVLEGIKIGRA
;
A
#
# COMPACT_ATOMS: atom_id res chain seq x y z
N MET A 1 13.47 -21.75 15.26
CA MET A 1 13.66 -20.53 14.44
C MET A 1 12.40 -20.37 13.60
N GLN A 2 11.65 -19.31 13.75
CA GLN A 2 10.53 -19.02 12.83
C GLN A 2 11.12 -18.67 11.47
N THR A 3 10.55 -19.24 10.41
CA THR A 3 10.91 -18.84 9.04
C THR A 3 10.60 -17.35 8.88
N PRO A 4 11.51 -16.54 8.31
CA PRO A 4 11.22 -15.12 8.10
C PRO A 4 9.95 -14.99 7.23
N LYS A 5 8.99 -14.20 7.72
CA LYS A 5 7.72 -14.00 7.06
C LYS A 5 7.91 -13.05 5.87
N ASN A 6 7.38 -13.44 4.72
CA ASN A 6 7.48 -12.65 3.49
C ASN A 6 6.51 -11.48 3.49
N LYS A 7 7.01 -10.28 3.15
CA LYS A 7 6.28 -9.02 3.16
C LYS A 7 6.28 -8.39 1.77
N LEU A 8 5.11 -7.99 1.28
CA LEU A 8 4.95 -7.34 -0.01
C LEU A 8 4.30 -5.97 0.13
N VAL A 9 4.88 -4.95 -0.46
CA VAL A 9 4.29 -3.63 -0.59
C VAL A 9 3.77 -3.46 -2.01
N ILE A 10 2.46 -3.30 -2.18
CA ILE A 10 1.81 -3.04 -3.46
C ILE A 10 1.71 -1.53 -3.64
N ILE A 11 2.26 -1.04 -4.74
CA ILE A 11 2.28 0.38 -5.08
C ILE A 11 1.71 0.56 -6.49
N PRO A 12 0.44 0.96 -6.62
CA PRO A 12 -0.14 1.34 -7.90
C PRO A 12 0.49 2.62 -8.43
N THR A 13 0.75 2.68 -9.74
CA THR A 13 1.32 3.87 -10.40
C THR A 13 0.55 4.27 -11.64
N TYR A 14 0.42 5.58 -11.85
CA TYR A 14 -0.01 6.20 -13.09
C TYR A 14 0.54 7.60 -13.21
N ASN A 15 1.54 7.82 -14.10
CA ASN A 15 2.31 9.06 -14.23
C ASN A 15 3.06 9.45 -12.95
N GLU A 16 3.86 8.53 -12.42
CA GLU A 16 4.63 8.69 -11.18
C GLU A 16 6.14 8.68 -11.44
N ILE A 17 6.60 9.11 -12.62
CA ILE A 17 8.02 9.08 -13.01
C ILE A 17 8.92 9.82 -12.01
N GLU A 18 8.42 10.92 -11.40
CA GLU A 18 9.19 11.72 -10.43
C GLU A 18 9.33 11.05 -9.06
N ASN A 19 8.41 10.15 -8.72
CA ASN A 19 8.31 9.54 -7.39
C ASN A 19 8.74 8.07 -7.37
N VAL A 20 8.53 7.32 -8.46
CA VAL A 20 8.62 5.86 -8.47
C VAL A 20 10.00 5.33 -8.03
N GLU A 21 11.10 5.90 -8.50
CA GLU A 21 12.44 5.49 -8.05
C GLU A 21 12.66 5.79 -6.58
N ARG A 22 12.25 6.98 -6.12
CA ARG A 22 12.43 7.41 -4.73
C ARG A 22 11.68 6.51 -3.76
N ILE A 23 10.43 6.16 -4.07
CA ILE A 23 9.61 5.30 -3.22
C ILE A 23 10.16 3.86 -3.18
N ILE A 24 10.62 3.32 -4.32
CA ILE A 24 11.26 2.01 -4.39
C ILE A 24 12.50 1.98 -3.49
N ARG A 25 13.39 2.97 -3.60
CA ARG A 25 14.60 3.06 -2.78
C ARG A 25 14.28 3.24 -1.30
N ALA A 26 13.29 4.05 -0.95
CA ALA A 26 12.87 4.26 0.43
C ALA A 26 12.36 2.95 1.07
N VAL A 27 11.49 2.21 0.39
CA VAL A 27 10.96 0.94 0.91
C VAL A 27 12.03 -0.15 0.95
N SER A 28 12.86 -0.26 -0.10
CA SER A 28 13.94 -1.27 -0.18
C SER A 28 15.04 -1.05 0.88
N GLY A 29 15.23 0.19 1.32
CA GLY A 29 16.19 0.55 2.37
C GLY A 29 15.74 0.23 3.79
N LEU A 30 14.47 -0.16 3.98
CA LEU A 30 13.98 -0.52 5.31
C LEU A 30 14.52 -1.88 5.76
N GLU A 31 14.80 -1.98 7.05
CA GLU A 31 15.13 -3.27 7.65
C GLU A 31 13.95 -4.24 7.55
N GLY A 32 14.23 -5.52 7.38
CA GLY A 32 13.21 -6.56 7.36
C GLY A 32 12.86 -7.13 5.98
N GLY A 33 13.52 -6.67 4.90
CA GLY A 33 13.46 -7.31 3.57
C GLY A 33 12.07 -7.24 2.93
N TYR A 34 11.55 -6.03 2.77
CA TYR A 34 10.30 -5.81 2.03
C TYR A 34 10.49 -6.08 0.55
N HIS A 35 9.55 -6.80 -0.05
CA HIS A 35 9.40 -6.91 -1.49
C HIS A 35 8.43 -5.85 -1.98
N ILE A 36 8.59 -5.40 -3.22
CA ILE A 36 7.79 -4.34 -3.82
C ILE A 36 7.14 -4.87 -5.10
N LEU A 37 5.85 -4.65 -5.23
CA LEU A 37 5.11 -4.88 -6.47
C LEU A 37 4.56 -3.55 -6.98
N ILE A 38 5.13 -3.06 -8.05
CA ILE A 38 4.59 -1.91 -8.80
C ILE A 38 3.51 -2.42 -9.74
N ILE A 39 2.35 -1.78 -9.73
CA ILE A 39 1.26 -2.06 -10.68
C ILE A 39 1.03 -0.80 -11.50
N ASP A 40 1.61 -0.78 -12.69
CA ASP A 40 1.55 0.38 -13.58
C ASP A 40 0.35 0.32 -14.51
N ASP A 41 -0.47 1.38 -14.48
CA ASP A 41 -1.70 1.51 -15.26
C ASP A 41 -1.46 2.06 -16.67
N GLY A 42 -0.37 1.64 -17.31
CA GLY A 42 -0.03 2.07 -18.66
C GLY A 42 0.43 3.53 -18.68
N SER A 43 1.32 3.92 -17.77
CA SER A 43 1.84 5.28 -17.67
C SER A 43 2.55 5.71 -18.95
N PRO A 44 2.10 6.80 -19.61
CA PRO A 44 2.74 7.31 -20.82
C PRO A 44 4.04 8.08 -20.56
N ASP A 45 4.32 8.46 -19.31
CA ASP A 45 5.49 9.27 -18.91
C ASP A 45 6.80 8.48 -18.80
N GLY A 46 6.74 7.14 -18.91
CA GLY A 46 7.92 6.28 -18.76
C GLY A 46 8.12 5.68 -17.37
N THR A 47 7.16 5.82 -16.45
CA THR A 47 7.20 5.23 -15.10
C THR A 47 7.61 3.75 -15.13
N ALA A 48 6.94 2.92 -15.96
CA ALA A 48 7.26 1.49 -16.07
C ALA A 48 8.69 1.23 -16.55
N ALA A 49 9.23 2.08 -17.44
CA ALA A 49 10.60 1.95 -17.93
C ALA A 49 11.62 2.20 -16.79
N VAL A 50 11.36 3.17 -15.92
CA VAL A 50 12.19 3.41 -14.73
C VAL A 50 12.19 2.18 -13.83
N VAL A 51 11.02 1.60 -13.53
CA VAL A 51 10.93 0.39 -12.70
C VAL A 51 11.73 -0.76 -13.29
N LYS A 52 11.60 -1.02 -14.60
CA LYS A 52 12.37 -2.07 -15.31
C LYS A 52 13.87 -1.86 -15.20
N SER A 53 14.33 -0.62 -15.27
CA SER A 53 15.76 -0.31 -15.14
C SER A 53 16.31 -0.56 -13.74
N LEU A 54 15.46 -0.48 -12.72
CA LEU A 54 15.81 -0.71 -11.32
C LEU A 54 15.76 -2.20 -10.93
N GLN A 55 14.97 -3.04 -11.60
CA GLN A 55 14.81 -4.45 -11.23
C GLN A 55 16.14 -5.20 -11.04
N PRO A 56 17.17 -5.04 -11.90
CA PRO A 56 18.44 -5.72 -11.70
C PRO A 56 19.19 -5.32 -10.42
N GLU A 57 18.95 -4.11 -9.90
CA GLU A 57 19.58 -3.61 -8.66
C GLU A 57 18.96 -4.28 -7.41
N PHE A 58 17.67 -4.58 -7.46
CA PHE A 58 16.92 -5.10 -6.31
C PHE A 58 16.69 -6.62 -6.39
N GLU A 59 17.29 -7.30 -7.37
CA GLU A 59 17.18 -8.74 -7.57
C GLU A 59 15.70 -9.20 -7.55
N ASP A 60 15.39 -10.27 -6.82
CA ASP A 60 14.03 -10.84 -6.74
C ASP A 60 13.10 -10.12 -5.73
N ARG A 61 13.35 -8.83 -5.43
CA ARG A 61 12.54 -8.05 -4.49
C ARG A 61 11.72 -6.94 -5.13
N LEU A 62 11.94 -6.63 -6.41
CA LEU A 62 11.19 -5.62 -7.16
C LEU A 62 10.47 -6.26 -8.34
N PHE A 63 9.15 -6.22 -8.31
CA PHE A 63 8.27 -6.78 -9.34
C PHE A 63 7.47 -5.68 -10.02
N LEU A 64 7.11 -5.91 -11.28
CA LEU A 64 6.30 -5.01 -12.09
C LEU A 64 5.18 -5.78 -12.78
N ILE A 65 3.97 -5.27 -12.67
CA ILE A 65 2.82 -5.65 -13.51
C ILE A 65 2.40 -4.42 -14.30
N GLU A 66 2.47 -4.51 -15.63
CA GLU A 66 1.96 -3.48 -16.53
C GLU A 66 0.54 -3.84 -16.95
N ARG A 67 -0.39 -2.90 -16.77
CA ARG A 67 -1.77 -3.06 -17.23
C ARG A 67 -2.00 -2.26 -18.50
N SER A 68 -3.03 -2.60 -19.26
CA SER A 68 -3.31 -2.00 -20.57
C SER A 68 -3.77 -0.53 -20.53
N GLY A 69 -3.96 0.05 -19.35
CA GLY A 69 -4.38 1.43 -19.14
C GLY A 69 -4.95 1.68 -17.75
N LYS A 70 -5.45 2.89 -17.52
CA LYS A 70 -6.00 3.32 -16.23
C LYS A 70 -7.32 2.61 -15.91
N LEU A 71 -7.23 1.45 -15.27
CA LEU A 71 -8.37 0.59 -14.94
C LEU A 71 -8.96 0.85 -13.53
N GLY A 72 -8.36 1.80 -12.80
CA GLY A 72 -8.79 2.22 -11.47
C GLY A 72 -8.00 1.58 -10.33
N LEU A 73 -7.82 2.37 -9.26
CA LEU A 73 -6.99 2.05 -8.10
C LEU A 73 -7.40 0.73 -7.42
N GLY A 74 -8.70 0.55 -7.15
CA GLY A 74 -9.20 -0.67 -6.51
C GLY A 74 -8.90 -1.94 -7.31
N THR A 75 -8.96 -1.88 -8.64
CA THR A 75 -8.61 -3.03 -9.49
C THR A 75 -7.10 -3.30 -9.52
N ALA A 76 -6.26 -2.28 -9.30
CA ALA A 76 -4.83 -2.46 -9.12
C ALA A 76 -4.54 -3.26 -7.84
N TYR A 77 -5.10 -2.85 -6.72
CA TYR A 77 -4.95 -3.58 -5.46
C TYR A 77 -5.50 -5.01 -5.54
N ILE A 78 -6.67 -5.22 -6.18
CA ILE A 78 -7.19 -6.57 -6.41
C ILE A 78 -6.20 -7.45 -7.18
N THR A 79 -5.55 -6.90 -8.20
CA THR A 79 -4.51 -7.61 -8.97
C THR A 79 -3.33 -7.95 -8.07
N GLY A 80 -2.86 -6.99 -7.28
CA GLY A 80 -1.75 -7.17 -6.35
C GLY A 80 -2.04 -8.20 -5.25
N PHE A 81 -3.22 -8.18 -4.65
CA PHE A 81 -3.62 -9.16 -3.64
C PHE A 81 -3.66 -10.59 -4.18
N LYS A 82 -4.24 -10.78 -5.38
CA LYS A 82 -4.25 -12.10 -6.02
C LYS A 82 -2.85 -12.61 -6.29
N TRP A 83 -1.99 -11.74 -6.81
CA TRP A 83 -0.59 -12.06 -7.05
C TRP A 83 0.17 -12.38 -5.75
N ALA A 84 -0.05 -11.60 -4.69
CA ALA A 84 0.54 -11.84 -3.38
C ALA A 84 0.15 -13.19 -2.77
N LEU A 85 -1.13 -13.55 -2.86
CA LEU A 85 -1.64 -14.84 -2.38
C LEU A 85 -1.04 -16.01 -3.17
N ASP A 86 -0.95 -15.89 -4.50
CA ASP A 86 -0.33 -16.89 -5.38
C ASP A 86 1.16 -17.10 -5.07
N LYS A 87 1.88 -16.03 -4.76
CA LYS A 87 3.31 -16.06 -4.40
C LYS A 87 3.59 -16.42 -2.94
N GLY A 88 2.57 -16.56 -2.10
CA GLY A 88 2.74 -17.04 -0.72
C GLY A 88 3.21 -15.99 0.27
N TYR A 89 2.91 -14.70 0.06
CA TYR A 89 3.22 -13.65 1.01
C TYR A 89 2.38 -13.75 2.28
N ASP A 90 3.00 -13.48 3.43
CA ASP A 90 2.38 -13.54 4.76
C ASP A 90 1.72 -12.22 5.15
N TYR A 91 2.34 -11.10 4.75
CA TYR A 91 1.85 -9.75 4.96
C TYR A 91 1.88 -8.95 3.66
N VAL A 92 0.79 -8.23 3.40
CA VAL A 92 0.63 -7.41 2.19
C VAL A 92 0.23 -6.00 2.58
N PHE A 93 0.94 -5.03 2.03
CA PHE A 93 0.71 -3.62 2.29
C PHE A 93 0.13 -2.94 1.05
N GLU A 94 -0.76 -1.98 1.29
CA GLU A 94 -1.15 -0.95 0.33
C GLU A 94 -0.38 0.33 0.62
N MET A 95 0.17 0.98 -0.40
CA MET A 95 0.84 2.27 -0.27
C MET A 95 0.79 3.03 -1.58
N ASP A 96 0.52 4.34 -1.52
CA ASP A 96 0.57 5.23 -2.68
C ASP A 96 2.02 5.66 -2.99
N ALA A 97 2.32 6.00 -4.27
CA ALA A 97 3.66 6.35 -4.72
C ALA A 97 4.07 7.81 -4.39
N ASP A 98 3.09 8.66 -4.02
CA ASP A 98 3.24 10.12 -3.92
C ASP A 98 3.80 10.63 -2.57
N PHE A 99 4.27 9.72 -1.71
CA PHE A 99 4.73 10.03 -0.36
C PHE A 99 3.67 10.70 0.53
N SER A 100 2.38 10.50 0.27
CA SER A 100 1.30 10.90 1.19
C SER A 100 1.41 10.22 2.56
N HIS A 101 2.11 9.09 2.61
CA HIS A 101 2.48 8.36 3.82
C HIS A 101 3.98 8.10 3.83
N ASP A 102 4.60 8.13 5.02
CA ASP A 102 6.01 7.84 5.18
C ASP A 102 6.26 6.33 5.13
N PRO A 103 7.09 5.82 4.19
CA PRO A 103 7.49 4.42 4.17
C PRO A 103 8.09 3.92 5.50
N ALA A 104 8.70 4.78 6.29
CA ALA A 104 9.27 4.44 7.60
C ALA A 104 8.22 3.93 8.61
N ASP A 105 6.93 4.16 8.36
CA ASP A 105 5.84 3.62 9.18
C ASP A 105 5.45 2.17 8.83
N LEU A 106 5.95 1.58 7.73
CA LEU A 106 5.67 0.18 7.36
C LEU A 106 6.00 -0.82 8.47
N PRO A 107 7.16 -0.74 9.17
CA PRO A 107 7.46 -1.63 10.29
C PRO A 107 6.46 -1.51 11.44
N ARG A 108 5.91 -0.32 11.69
CA ARG A 108 4.91 -0.09 12.75
C ARG A 108 3.56 -0.74 12.42
N LEU A 109 3.14 -0.67 11.15
CA LEU A 109 1.95 -1.39 10.67
C LEU A 109 2.15 -2.91 10.73
N LEU A 110 3.34 -3.39 10.35
CA LEU A 110 3.69 -4.80 10.46
C LEU A 110 3.58 -5.29 11.91
N ALA A 111 4.18 -4.59 12.85
CA ALA A 111 4.18 -4.96 14.26
C ALA A 111 2.76 -5.05 14.83
N ALA A 112 1.84 -4.18 14.41
CA ALA A 112 0.44 -4.26 14.81
C ALA A 112 -0.24 -5.56 14.36
N CYS A 113 0.12 -6.10 13.19
CA CYS A 113 -0.40 -7.37 12.68
C CYS A 113 0.37 -8.58 13.24
N GLU A 114 1.71 -8.50 13.31
CA GLU A 114 2.58 -9.62 13.67
C GLU A 114 2.60 -9.88 15.18
N ASP A 115 2.84 -8.84 15.97
CA ASP A 115 2.98 -8.90 17.42
C ASP A 115 1.65 -8.59 18.11
N GLY A 116 0.89 -7.64 17.58
CA GLY A 116 -0.39 -7.22 18.11
C GLY A 116 -1.56 -8.14 17.78
N GLY A 117 -1.37 -9.12 16.88
CA GLY A 117 -2.37 -10.10 16.47
C GLY A 117 -3.55 -9.51 15.70
N ALA A 118 -3.42 -8.31 15.14
CA ALA A 118 -4.44 -7.71 14.29
C ALA A 118 -4.46 -8.39 12.93
N ASP A 119 -5.65 -8.59 12.37
CA ASP A 119 -5.79 -9.14 11.02
C ASP A 119 -5.40 -8.13 9.94
N PHE A 120 -5.61 -6.84 10.24
CA PHE A 120 -5.15 -5.72 9.42
C PHE A 120 -4.87 -4.49 10.27
N ALA A 121 -3.98 -3.61 9.80
CA ALA A 121 -3.63 -2.35 10.42
C ALA A 121 -3.79 -1.20 9.41
N ILE A 122 -4.23 -0.04 9.87
CA ILE A 122 -4.47 1.15 9.06
C ILE A 122 -3.53 2.26 9.53
N GLY A 123 -2.72 2.80 8.63
CA GLY A 123 -1.95 4.03 8.84
C GLY A 123 -2.89 5.23 8.77
N SER A 124 -3.45 5.60 9.92
CA SER A 124 -4.42 6.70 9.99
C SER A 124 -3.71 8.05 9.94
N ARG A 125 -4.19 8.94 9.07
CA ARG A 125 -3.76 10.34 9.01
C ARG A 125 -4.19 11.17 10.23
N TYR A 126 -5.04 10.61 11.09
CA TYR A 126 -5.70 11.31 12.20
C TYR A 126 -5.42 10.70 13.58
N ALA A 127 -4.58 9.66 13.68
CA ALA A 127 -4.34 8.95 14.94
C ALA A 127 -3.56 9.82 15.95
N ASP A 128 -2.52 10.52 15.49
CA ASP A 128 -1.64 11.35 16.32
C ASP A 128 -1.74 12.84 15.94
N GLY A 129 -2.90 13.29 15.45
CA GLY A 129 -3.10 14.61 14.85
C GLY A 129 -3.34 14.52 13.35
N VAL A 130 -3.25 15.66 12.64
CA VAL A 130 -3.40 15.67 11.18
C VAL A 130 -2.00 15.51 10.56
N SER A 131 -1.73 14.33 10.03
CA SER A 131 -0.47 13.99 9.33
C SER A 131 -0.72 13.86 7.83
N VAL A 132 -0.80 14.99 7.14
CA VAL A 132 -0.91 15.07 5.67
C VAL A 132 0.05 16.10 5.12
N VAL A 133 0.73 15.77 4.02
CA VAL A 133 1.67 16.67 3.36
C VAL A 133 0.98 17.23 2.11
N ASN A 134 1.09 18.55 1.91
CA ASN A 134 0.63 19.26 0.71
C ASN A 134 -0.88 19.17 0.37
N TRP A 135 -1.76 18.89 1.34
CA TRP A 135 -3.20 18.91 1.09
C TRP A 135 -3.82 20.29 1.35
N PRO A 136 -4.69 20.78 0.45
CA PRO A 136 -5.52 21.95 0.72
C PRO A 136 -6.40 21.71 1.95
N ILE A 137 -6.57 22.75 2.78
CA ILE A 137 -7.37 22.68 4.02
C ILE A 137 -8.79 22.10 3.77
N GLY A 138 -9.43 22.48 2.67
CA GLY A 138 -10.76 21.97 2.30
C GLY A 138 -10.77 20.45 2.09
N ARG A 139 -9.70 19.85 1.54
CA ARG A 139 -9.56 18.41 1.37
C ARG A 139 -9.40 17.70 2.72
N ILE A 140 -8.63 18.29 3.63
CA ILE A 140 -8.44 17.77 4.99
C ILE A 140 -9.78 17.73 5.73
N ILE A 141 -10.52 18.84 5.71
CA ILE A 141 -11.83 18.96 6.37
C ILE A 141 -12.80 17.94 5.77
N MET A 142 -12.89 17.83 4.46
CA MET A 142 -13.81 16.90 3.80
C MET A 142 -13.47 15.44 4.15
N SER A 143 -12.20 15.05 4.12
CA SER A 143 -11.75 13.71 4.46
C SER A 143 -12.01 13.37 5.93
N TYR A 144 -11.78 14.32 6.84
CA TYR A 144 -12.08 14.15 8.27
C TYR A 144 -13.58 13.92 8.51
N TYR A 145 -14.44 14.79 7.96
CA TYR A 145 -15.88 14.63 8.12
C TYR A 145 -16.44 13.39 7.43
N ALA A 146 -15.88 12.97 6.29
CA ALA A 146 -16.22 11.70 5.67
C ALA A 146 -15.93 10.52 6.60
N SER A 147 -14.79 10.52 7.27
CA SER A 147 -14.42 9.49 8.26
C SER A 147 -15.34 9.54 9.50
N VAL A 148 -15.72 10.74 9.99
CA VAL A 148 -16.69 10.90 11.08
C VAL A 148 -18.07 10.35 10.67
N TYR A 149 -18.54 10.68 9.47
CA TYR A 149 -19.80 10.20 8.93
C TYR A 149 -19.81 8.67 8.83
N THR A 150 -18.77 8.08 8.23
CA THR A 150 -18.62 6.63 8.10
C THR A 150 -18.64 5.93 9.46
N ARG A 151 -17.89 6.44 10.44
CA ARG A 151 -17.89 5.89 11.82
C ARG A 151 -19.26 5.92 12.45
N THR A 152 -19.98 7.02 12.25
CA THR A 152 -21.31 7.21 12.86
C THR A 152 -22.34 6.27 12.24
N VAL A 153 -22.36 6.19 10.89
CA VAL A 153 -23.34 5.37 10.16
C VAL A 153 -23.05 3.87 10.33
N LEU A 154 -21.77 3.46 10.20
CA LEU A 154 -21.38 2.04 10.28
C LEU A 154 -21.08 1.59 11.71
N ARG A 155 -21.13 2.50 12.70
CA ARG A 155 -20.79 2.24 14.12
C ARG A 155 -19.43 1.54 14.27
N THR A 156 -18.45 1.90 13.42
CA THR A 156 -17.08 1.36 13.46
C THR A 156 -16.16 2.23 14.31
N LYS A 157 -15.08 1.65 14.84
CA LYS A 157 -14.03 2.37 15.57
C LYS A 157 -12.88 2.84 14.66
N ILE A 158 -12.95 2.60 13.36
CA ILE A 158 -11.91 2.96 12.40
C ILE A 158 -11.83 4.48 12.28
N MET A 159 -10.67 5.05 12.61
CA MET A 159 -10.47 6.51 12.64
C MET A 159 -10.37 7.12 11.25
N ASP A 160 -9.77 6.39 10.30
CA ASP A 160 -9.57 6.82 8.91
C ASP A 160 -10.02 5.71 7.95
N SER A 161 -11.26 5.82 7.47
CA SER A 161 -11.84 4.84 6.55
C SER A 161 -11.41 5.02 5.10
N THR A 162 -10.63 6.06 4.80
CA THR A 162 -10.17 6.43 3.45
C THR A 162 -8.66 6.41 3.32
N ALA A 163 -7.96 5.86 4.31
CA ALA A 163 -6.52 5.70 4.24
C ALA A 163 -6.13 4.72 3.13
N GLY A 164 -5.15 5.07 2.32
CA GLY A 164 -4.52 4.22 1.31
C GLY A 164 -3.22 3.56 1.81
N PHE A 165 -3.04 3.47 3.12
CA PHE A 165 -1.84 2.91 3.74
C PHE A 165 -2.24 1.87 4.78
N LEU A 166 -2.17 0.60 4.39
CA LEU A 166 -2.68 -0.51 5.18
C LEU A 166 -1.71 -1.69 5.16
N CYS A 167 -1.80 -2.52 6.20
CA CYS A 167 -1.16 -3.84 6.24
C CYS A 167 -2.24 -4.90 6.46
N TYR A 168 -2.20 -5.96 5.68
CA TYR A 168 -3.09 -7.12 5.80
C TYR A 168 -2.29 -8.37 6.10
N SER A 169 -2.77 -9.20 7.04
CA SER A 169 -2.30 -10.56 7.17
C SER A 169 -2.85 -11.42 6.03
N ARG A 170 -2.09 -12.45 5.61
CA ARG A 170 -2.55 -13.44 4.63
C ARG A 170 -3.93 -14.02 4.99
N ARG A 171 -4.13 -14.30 6.29
CA ARG A 171 -5.37 -14.86 6.81
C ARG A 171 -6.60 -14.04 6.42
N VAL A 172 -6.54 -12.72 6.52
CA VAL A 172 -7.68 -11.87 6.14
C VAL A 172 -7.90 -11.85 4.64
N LEU A 173 -6.83 -11.80 3.85
CA LEU A 173 -6.94 -11.81 2.39
C LEU A 173 -7.53 -13.12 1.85
N GLU A 174 -7.22 -14.26 2.47
CA GLU A 174 -7.82 -15.55 2.14
C GLU A 174 -9.30 -15.63 2.58
N GLY A 175 -9.65 -14.96 3.69
CA GLY A 175 -11.01 -14.97 4.24
C GLY A 175 -12.02 -14.10 3.50
N ILE A 176 -11.57 -13.11 2.73
CA ILE A 176 -12.43 -12.20 1.98
C ILE A 176 -12.54 -12.60 0.51
N LYS A 177 -13.70 -12.30 -0.10
CA LYS A 177 -13.89 -12.54 -1.55
C LYS A 177 -13.30 -11.39 -2.36
N ILE A 178 -12.00 -11.42 -2.61
CA ILE A 178 -11.29 -10.39 -3.36
C ILE A 178 -11.86 -10.28 -4.78
N GLY A 179 -12.29 -9.07 -5.17
CA GLY A 179 -12.76 -8.76 -6.52
C GLY A 179 -14.24 -9.06 -6.80
N ARG A 180 -15.08 -9.18 -5.78
CA ARG A 180 -16.52 -9.03 -5.92
C ARG A 180 -16.91 -7.60 -5.52
N ALA A 181 -17.31 -6.81 -6.51
CA ALA A 181 -18.17 -5.66 -6.32
C ALA A 181 -19.63 -6.14 -6.26
#